data_cce47b6e89004bf57df8fcf85b1c5bc7
#
_entry.id   cce47b6e89004bf57df8fcf85b1c5bc7
#
_cell.length_a   1.000
_cell.length_b   1.000
_cell.length_c   1.000
_cell.angle_alpha   90.00
_cell.angle_beta   90.00
_cell.angle_gamma   90.00
#
_symmetry.space_group_name_H-M   'P 1'
#
loop_
_entity.id
_entity.type
_entity.pdbx_description
1 polymer ?
#
loop_
_entity_poly.entity_id
_entity_poly.type
_entity_poly.pdbx_seq_one_letter_code
_entity_poly.pdbx_strand_id
1 'polypeptide(L)'
;DVRLVIPKYSQIADSFRAQMKPVTHGIVNLAWRQLYYGVEEIDWNGIKVYFIDNEWYFKRDRLYGFDDDDERFAYFCRAVLTMLPKIGFQPDIIHCNDWHTGLMGVFLKEDFYHDPFYQHMKIIYTIHNLKYQGIYPPSIMRDIIGLPQELFDNGNLECDGCVNYMKSGMVYADYITTVSKTYAQEITYPYFGEHLDGYIRTARDRITGIINGLDEDAYNPATDTHIAATYTADTFPA
;
A
#
# COMPACT_ATOMS: atom_id res chain seq x y z
N ASP A 1 -10.36 -16.08 3.60
CA ASP A 1 -9.72 -15.98 2.28
C ASP A 1 -8.82 -14.74 2.28
N VAL A 2 -7.54 -14.92 1.96
CA VAL A 2 -6.55 -13.83 1.82
C VAL A 2 -6.09 -13.79 0.38
N ARG A 3 -6.05 -12.59 -0.21
CA ARG A 3 -5.57 -12.35 -1.56
C ARG A 3 -4.58 -11.20 -1.56
N LEU A 4 -3.55 -11.30 -2.36
CA LEU A 4 -2.54 -10.26 -2.52
C LEU A 4 -2.75 -9.54 -3.85
N VAL A 5 -2.57 -8.22 -3.86
CA VAL A 5 -2.62 -7.42 -5.08
C VAL A 5 -1.38 -6.54 -5.16
N ILE A 6 -0.66 -6.61 -6.27
CA ILE A 6 0.52 -5.78 -6.52
C ILE A 6 0.50 -5.25 -7.97
N PRO A 7 1.21 -4.16 -8.26
CA PRO A 7 1.46 -3.77 -9.66
C PRO A 7 2.28 -4.85 -10.39
N LYS A 8 2.04 -5.04 -11.67
CA LYS A 8 2.82 -5.93 -12.53
C LYS A 8 4.16 -5.30 -12.90
N TYR A 9 5.04 -5.17 -11.92
CA TYR A 9 6.37 -4.59 -12.11
C TYR A 9 7.24 -5.41 -13.06
N SER A 10 8.12 -4.75 -13.84
CA SER A 10 9.06 -5.43 -14.73
C SER A 10 10.09 -6.31 -14.00
N GLN A 11 10.34 -6.05 -12.71
CA GLN A 11 11.28 -6.81 -11.87
C GLN A 11 10.72 -8.16 -11.39
N ILE A 12 9.44 -8.46 -11.63
CA ILE A 12 8.88 -9.78 -11.31
C ILE A 12 9.59 -10.82 -12.18
N ALA A 13 10.14 -11.84 -11.53
CA ALA A 13 10.92 -12.89 -12.21
C ALA A 13 10.09 -13.62 -13.29
N ASP A 14 10.75 -14.00 -14.38
CA ASP A 14 10.11 -14.68 -15.52
C ASP A 14 9.42 -15.99 -15.13
N SER A 15 9.91 -16.69 -14.12
CA SER A 15 9.30 -17.90 -13.58
C SER A 15 7.88 -17.66 -13.01
N PHE A 16 7.63 -16.48 -12.42
CA PHE A 16 6.29 -16.06 -12.00
C PHE A 16 5.46 -15.54 -13.17
N ARG A 17 6.08 -14.74 -14.05
CA ARG A 17 5.39 -14.20 -15.23
C ARG A 17 4.83 -15.31 -16.13
N ALA A 18 5.57 -16.40 -16.32
CA ALA A 18 5.14 -17.54 -17.12
C ALA A 18 3.92 -18.29 -16.55
N GLN A 19 3.61 -18.08 -15.28
CA GLN A 19 2.46 -18.69 -14.61
C GLN A 19 1.23 -17.78 -14.58
N MET A 20 1.38 -16.49 -14.92
CA MET A 20 0.30 -15.51 -14.89
C MET A 20 -0.79 -15.86 -15.89
N LYS A 21 -2.03 -15.84 -15.43
CA LYS A 21 -3.22 -16.07 -16.25
C LYS A 21 -4.07 -14.82 -16.26
N PRO A 22 -4.55 -14.34 -17.42
CA PRO A 22 -5.44 -13.20 -17.48
C PRO A 22 -6.79 -13.52 -16.81
N VAL A 23 -7.28 -12.61 -15.99
CA VAL A 23 -8.56 -12.74 -15.26
C VAL A 23 -9.59 -11.79 -15.84
N THR A 24 -9.26 -10.51 -15.92
CA THR A 24 -10.16 -9.46 -16.43
C THR A 24 -9.35 -8.25 -16.90
N HIS A 25 -10.03 -7.36 -17.57
CA HIS A 25 -9.50 -6.05 -17.96
C HIS A 25 -10.62 -5.01 -18.06
N GLY A 26 -10.24 -3.76 -18.17
CA GLY A 26 -11.20 -2.68 -18.33
C GLY A 26 -10.56 -1.31 -18.37
N ILE A 27 -11.38 -0.31 -18.10
CA ILE A 27 -10.97 1.08 -17.99
C ILE A 27 -11.20 1.56 -16.56
N VAL A 28 -10.23 2.26 -16.03
CA VAL A 28 -10.34 3.00 -14.78
C VAL A 28 -10.37 4.50 -15.07
N ASN A 29 -11.29 5.21 -14.45
CA ASN A 29 -11.34 6.67 -14.52
C ASN A 29 -10.48 7.25 -13.41
N LEU A 30 -9.48 8.05 -13.75
CA LEU A 30 -8.64 8.77 -12.80
C LEU A 30 -8.67 10.26 -13.16
N ALA A 31 -9.38 11.06 -12.37
CA ALA A 31 -9.75 12.42 -12.73
C ALA A 31 -10.38 12.47 -14.14
N TRP A 32 -9.77 13.19 -15.08
CA TRP A 32 -10.21 13.29 -16.47
C TRP A 32 -9.69 12.17 -17.40
N ARG A 33 -8.80 11.30 -16.90
CA ARG A 33 -8.16 10.24 -17.66
C ARG A 33 -9.01 8.97 -17.69
N GLN A 34 -8.99 8.29 -18.82
CA GLN A 34 -9.53 6.94 -18.99
C GLN A 34 -8.37 5.99 -19.29
N LEU A 35 -8.03 5.17 -18.32
CA LEU A 35 -6.81 4.38 -18.32
C LEU A 35 -7.14 2.89 -18.37
N TYR A 36 -6.46 2.17 -19.25
CA TYR A 36 -6.53 0.71 -19.27
C TYR A 36 -6.02 0.09 -17.98
N TYR A 37 -6.66 -0.96 -17.51
CA TYR A 37 -6.09 -1.91 -16.57
C TYR A 37 -6.37 -3.34 -17.02
N GLY A 38 -5.37 -4.21 -16.86
CA GLY A 38 -5.50 -5.65 -16.89
C GLY A 38 -5.31 -6.25 -15.50
N VAL A 39 -5.85 -7.43 -15.29
CA VAL A 39 -5.62 -8.22 -14.07
C VAL A 39 -5.19 -9.59 -14.49
N GLU A 40 -4.02 -10.01 -14.01
CA GLU A 40 -3.54 -11.37 -14.12
C GLU A 40 -3.44 -12.00 -12.73
N GLU A 41 -3.49 -13.31 -12.63
CA GLU A 41 -3.37 -14.03 -11.36
C GLU A 41 -2.40 -15.20 -11.42
N ILE A 42 -1.82 -15.52 -10.27
CA ILE A 42 -1.18 -16.81 -9.99
C ILE A 42 -1.71 -17.36 -8.67
N ASP A 43 -1.58 -18.65 -8.46
CA ASP A 43 -1.64 -19.25 -7.13
C ASP A 43 -0.21 -19.41 -6.60
N TRP A 44 0.09 -18.79 -5.46
CA TRP A 44 1.38 -18.88 -4.82
C TRP A 44 1.21 -19.40 -3.39
N ASN A 45 1.59 -20.67 -3.19
CA ASN A 45 1.46 -21.35 -1.91
C ASN A 45 0.01 -21.32 -1.33
N GLY A 46 -0.99 -21.47 -2.20
CA GLY A 46 -2.40 -21.43 -1.80
C GLY A 46 -2.99 -20.03 -1.60
N ILE A 47 -2.20 -18.98 -1.91
CA ILE A 47 -2.66 -17.59 -1.88
C ILE A 47 -2.83 -17.09 -3.30
N LYS A 48 -4.00 -16.54 -3.63
CA LYS A 48 -4.19 -15.84 -4.90
C LYS A 48 -3.46 -14.52 -4.92
N VAL A 49 -2.58 -14.36 -5.89
CA VAL A 49 -1.87 -13.10 -6.15
C VAL A 49 -2.36 -12.51 -7.45
N TYR A 50 -2.88 -11.28 -7.39
CA TYR A 50 -3.31 -10.50 -8.54
C TYR A 50 -2.27 -9.46 -8.91
N PHE A 51 -2.07 -9.28 -10.21
CA PHE A 51 -1.16 -8.31 -10.79
C PHE A 51 -1.96 -7.30 -11.61
N ILE A 52 -1.85 -6.01 -11.23
CA ILE A 52 -2.43 -4.92 -12.02
C ILE A 52 -1.51 -4.63 -13.20
N ASP A 53 -1.97 -4.98 -14.39
CA ASP A 53 -1.23 -4.81 -15.63
C ASP A 53 -1.54 -3.46 -16.29
N ASN A 54 -0.54 -2.62 -16.32
CA ASN A 54 -0.46 -1.43 -17.15
C ASN A 54 1.04 -1.16 -17.42
N GLU A 55 1.50 -1.51 -18.61
CA GLU A 55 2.91 -1.37 -18.97
C GLU A 55 3.41 0.08 -18.92
N TRP A 56 2.56 1.06 -19.23
CA TRP A 56 2.94 2.47 -19.17
C TRP A 56 3.40 2.88 -17.78
N TYR A 57 2.72 2.41 -16.74
CA TYR A 57 3.05 2.76 -15.35
C TYR A 57 4.05 1.79 -14.71
N PHE A 58 4.02 0.51 -15.03
CA PHE A 58 4.73 -0.50 -14.22
C PHE A 58 5.85 -1.26 -14.95
N LYS A 59 6.00 -1.07 -16.28
CA LYS A 59 7.13 -1.62 -17.01
C LYS A 59 8.30 -0.63 -16.99
N ARG A 60 8.88 -0.44 -15.81
CA ARG A 60 9.96 0.50 -15.53
C ARG A 60 11.17 -0.23 -14.93
N ASP A 61 12.34 0.41 -14.95
CA ASP A 61 13.61 -0.12 -14.40
C ASP A 61 13.65 -0.13 -12.86
N ARG A 62 12.76 0.62 -12.21
CA ARG A 62 12.62 0.71 -10.74
C ARG A 62 11.17 0.57 -10.32
N LEU A 63 10.95 0.27 -9.03
CA LEU A 63 9.60 0.15 -8.47
C LEU A 63 8.92 1.51 -8.28
N TYR A 64 9.69 2.52 -7.86
CA TYR A 64 9.26 3.90 -7.62
C TYR A 64 10.44 4.88 -7.75
N GLY A 65 10.21 6.19 -7.55
CA GLY A 65 11.19 7.25 -7.70
C GLY A 65 11.16 7.90 -9.09
N PHE A 66 9.97 7.93 -9.70
CA PHE A 66 9.68 8.62 -10.96
C PHE A 66 8.85 9.88 -10.69
N ASP A 67 8.94 10.84 -11.60
CA ASP A 67 8.23 12.12 -11.48
C ASP A 67 6.69 11.94 -11.52
N ASP A 68 6.20 10.83 -12.10
CA ASP A 68 4.80 10.48 -12.21
C ASP A 68 4.31 9.46 -11.16
N ASP A 69 5.03 9.28 -10.06
CA ASP A 69 4.66 8.33 -9.01
C ASP A 69 3.31 8.68 -8.34
N ASP A 70 2.96 9.96 -8.29
CA ASP A 70 1.64 10.42 -7.83
C ASP A 70 0.50 9.82 -8.67
N GLU A 71 0.61 9.90 -9.99
CA GLU A 71 -0.37 9.34 -10.91
C GLU A 71 -0.37 7.81 -10.90
N ARG A 72 0.82 7.19 -10.90
CA ARG A 72 1.00 5.74 -10.90
C ARG A 72 0.32 5.06 -9.73
N PHE A 73 0.53 5.58 -8.52
CA PHE A 73 -0.01 4.97 -7.31
C PHE A 73 -1.46 5.40 -7.02
N ALA A 74 -1.89 6.58 -7.45
CA ALA A 74 -3.31 6.92 -7.51
C ALA A 74 -4.06 5.98 -8.45
N TYR A 75 -3.52 5.74 -9.65
CA TYR A 75 -4.05 4.77 -10.61
C TYR A 75 -4.13 3.37 -9.99
N PHE A 76 -3.06 2.88 -9.35
CA PHE A 76 -3.03 1.57 -8.73
C PHE A 76 -4.16 1.40 -7.71
N CYS A 77 -4.31 2.34 -6.77
CA CYS A 77 -5.37 2.30 -5.77
C CYS A 77 -6.76 2.21 -6.41
N ARG A 78 -7.00 3.00 -7.44
CA ARG A 78 -8.29 3.04 -8.13
C ARG A 78 -8.56 1.78 -8.95
N ALA A 79 -7.54 1.25 -9.62
CA ALA A 79 -7.62 0.02 -10.38
C ALA A 79 -7.94 -1.19 -9.48
N VAL A 80 -7.32 -1.26 -8.29
CA VAL A 80 -7.62 -2.30 -7.30
C VAL A 80 -9.09 -2.27 -6.88
N LEU A 81 -9.63 -1.11 -6.52
CA LEU A 81 -11.05 -1.00 -6.17
C LEU A 81 -11.95 -1.39 -7.35
N THR A 82 -11.63 -0.90 -8.55
CA THR A 82 -12.43 -1.15 -9.76
C THR A 82 -12.47 -2.64 -10.15
N MET A 83 -11.39 -3.40 -9.91
CA MET A 83 -11.34 -4.81 -10.25
C MET A 83 -12.14 -5.72 -9.31
N LEU A 84 -12.33 -5.35 -8.04
CA LEU A 84 -12.93 -6.22 -7.00
C LEU A 84 -14.26 -6.85 -7.44
N PRO A 85 -15.27 -6.10 -7.93
CA PRO A 85 -16.51 -6.71 -8.41
C PRO A 85 -16.30 -7.55 -9.67
N LYS A 86 -15.30 -7.26 -10.50
CA LYS A 86 -15.01 -8.01 -11.74
C LYS A 86 -14.41 -9.39 -11.48
N ILE A 87 -13.68 -9.52 -10.38
CA ILE A 87 -13.11 -10.80 -9.95
C ILE A 87 -14.04 -11.54 -8.97
N GLY A 88 -15.22 -10.99 -8.67
CA GLY A 88 -16.20 -11.58 -7.75
C GLY A 88 -15.67 -11.70 -6.32
N PHE A 89 -14.81 -10.79 -5.88
CA PHE A 89 -14.24 -10.80 -4.54
C PHE A 89 -14.61 -9.53 -3.77
N GLN A 90 -15.36 -9.69 -2.70
CA GLN A 90 -15.80 -8.64 -1.81
C GLN A 90 -15.12 -8.80 -0.46
N PRO A 91 -13.97 -8.16 -0.21
CA PRO A 91 -13.23 -8.29 1.03
C PRO A 91 -13.92 -7.55 2.18
N ASP A 92 -13.84 -8.09 3.39
CA ASP A 92 -14.22 -7.37 4.61
C ASP A 92 -13.17 -6.30 4.95
N ILE A 93 -11.90 -6.59 4.67
CA ILE A 93 -10.75 -5.75 5.00
C ILE A 93 -9.85 -5.58 3.78
N ILE A 94 -9.48 -4.34 3.49
CA ILE A 94 -8.40 -4.00 2.56
C ILE A 94 -7.20 -3.57 3.40
N HIS A 95 -6.11 -4.32 3.34
CA HIS A 95 -4.88 -4.04 4.05
C HIS A 95 -3.90 -3.29 3.14
N CYS A 96 -3.70 -2.03 3.45
CA CYS A 96 -2.86 -1.09 2.70
C CYS A 96 -1.46 -0.99 3.33
N ASN A 97 -0.43 -0.84 2.50
CA ASN A 97 0.96 -0.78 2.94
C ASN A 97 1.66 0.45 2.35
N ASP A 98 2.16 1.32 3.21
CA ASP A 98 2.89 2.54 2.89
C ASP A 98 2.18 3.52 1.94
N TRP A 99 2.84 4.61 1.62
CA TRP A 99 2.32 5.72 0.83
C TRP A 99 1.79 5.32 -0.56
N HIS A 100 2.34 4.27 -1.15
CA HIS A 100 1.89 3.72 -2.44
C HIS A 100 0.40 3.32 -2.45
N THR A 101 -0.14 3.00 -1.29
CA THR A 101 -1.55 2.64 -1.11
C THR A 101 -2.33 3.69 -0.33
N GLY A 102 -1.75 4.86 -0.10
CA GLY A 102 -2.31 5.92 0.74
C GLY A 102 -3.66 6.46 0.26
N LEU A 103 -3.92 6.42 -1.05
CA LEU A 103 -5.20 6.86 -1.60
C LEU A 103 -6.29 5.77 -1.62
N MET A 104 -5.99 4.52 -1.22
CA MET A 104 -6.96 3.43 -1.25
C MET A 104 -8.20 3.74 -0.41
N GLY A 105 -7.98 4.13 0.86
CA GLY A 105 -9.07 4.50 1.77
C GLY A 105 -9.79 5.77 1.36
N VAL A 106 -9.07 6.72 0.76
CA VAL A 106 -9.65 7.96 0.22
C VAL A 106 -10.67 7.63 -0.87
N PHE A 107 -10.25 6.91 -1.90
CA PHE A 107 -11.16 6.53 -2.99
C PHE A 107 -12.30 5.64 -2.49
N LEU A 108 -12.02 4.68 -1.62
CA LEU A 108 -13.06 3.81 -1.06
C LEU A 108 -14.17 4.61 -0.38
N LYS A 109 -13.82 5.59 0.48
CA LYS A 109 -14.78 6.30 1.33
C LYS A 109 -15.39 7.54 0.68
N GLU A 110 -14.70 8.17 -0.28
CA GLU A 110 -15.17 9.40 -0.92
C GLU A 110 -15.87 9.16 -2.27
N ASP A 111 -15.51 8.09 -2.98
CA ASP A 111 -16.03 7.84 -4.33
C ASP A 111 -16.78 6.50 -4.45
N PHE A 112 -16.19 5.40 -4.00
CA PHE A 112 -16.77 4.07 -4.14
C PHE A 112 -17.85 3.73 -3.11
N TYR A 113 -17.91 4.42 -1.98
CA TYR A 113 -18.83 4.12 -0.87
C TYR A 113 -20.31 4.22 -1.24
N HIS A 114 -20.66 4.92 -2.30
CA HIS A 114 -22.04 5.02 -2.78
C HIS A 114 -22.59 3.71 -3.37
N ASP A 115 -21.70 2.80 -3.81
CA ASP A 115 -22.08 1.46 -4.25
C ASP A 115 -22.16 0.50 -3.06
N PRO A 116 -23.28 -0.19 -2.83
CA PRO A 116 -23.45 -1.15 -1.74
C PRO A 116 -22.35 -2.24 -1.66
N PHE A 117 -21.70 -2.54 -2.78
CA PHE A 117 -20.61 -3.49 -2.83
C PHE A 117 -19.45 -3.11 -1.90
N TYR A 118 -19.19 -1.81 -1.69
CA TYR A 118 -18.02 -1.33 -0.94
C TYR A 118 -18.31 -0.90 0.50
N GLN A 119 -19.58 -0.71 0.87
CA GLN A 119 -19.97 -0.04 2.12
C GLN A 119 -19.51 -0.71 3.41
N HIS A 120 -19.31 -2.04 3.40
CA HIS A 120 -18.89 -2.78 4.60
C HIS A 120 -17.37 -2.91 4.73
N MET A 121 -16.61 -2.60 3.67
CA MET A 121 -15.17 -2.76 3.65
C MET A 121 -14.46 -1.82 4.64
N LYS A 122 -13.47 -2.35 5.34
CA LYS A 122 -12.62 -1.63 6.29
C LYS A 122 -11.21 -1.52 5.78
N ILE A 123 -10.52 -0.46 6.17
CA ILE A 123 -9.11 -0.21 5.81
C ILE A 123 -8.23 -0.43 7.04
N ILE A 124 -7.26 -1.34 6.91
CA ILE A 124 -6.08 -1.38 7.78
C ILE A 124 -4.92 -0.77 7.00
N TYR A 125 -4.19 0.15 7.63
CA TYR A 125 -3.06 0.84 7.01
C TYR A 125 -1.78 0.58 7.79
N THR A 126 -0.77 -0.01 7.15
CA THR A 126 0.53 -0.30 7.77
C THR A 126 1.59 0.69 7.32
N ILE A 127 2.26 1.29 8.30
CA ILE A 127 3.43 2.15 8.12
C ILE A 127 4.68 1.29 8.34
N HIS A 128 5.46 1.04 7.27
CA HIS A 128 6.74 0.37 7.37
C HIS A 128 7.88 1.38 7.58
N ASN A 129 7.82 2.51 6.88
CA ASN A 129 8.79 3.59 7.04
C ASN A 129 8.14 4.96 6.81
N LEU A 130 7.95 5.71 7.89
CA LEU A 130 7.27 7.00 7.88
C LEU A 130 8.01 8.09 7.08
N LYS A 131 9.31 7.90 6.83
CA LYS A 131 10.12 8.86 6.06
C LYS A 131 9.68 8.98 4.60
N TYR A 132 9.14 7.92 4.01
CA TYR A 132 8.69 7.89 2.62
C TYR A 132 7.18 8.11 2.57
N GLN A 133 6.75 9.31 2.20
CA GLN A 133 5.37 9.75 2.40
C GLN A 133 4.54 9.94 1.13
N GLY A 134 5.18 10.07 -0.04
CA GLY A 134 4.48 10.44 -1.27
C GLY A 134 3.90 11.85 -1.13
N ILE A 135 4.78 12.87 -1.23
CA ILE A 135 4.45 14.29 -1.06
C ILE A 135 4.40 14.94 -2.42
N TYR A 136 3.28 15.59 -2.73
CA TYR A 136 3.02 16.14 -4.06
C TYR A 136 2.34 17.51 -3.98
N PRO A 137 2.44 18.34 -5.03
CA PRO A 137 1.84 19.67 -5.02
C PRO A 137 0.30 19.59 -4.95
N PRO A 138 -0.37 20.61 -4.40
CA PRO A 138 -1.85 20.63 -4.28
C PRO A 138 -2.60 20.50 -5.62
N SER A 139 -1.96 20.85 -6.73
CA SER A 139 -2.55 20.74 -8.07
C SER A 139 -2.98 19.31 -8.44
N ILE A 140 -2.38 18.27 -7.83
CA ILE A 140 -2.76 16.88 -8.08
C ILE A 140 -4.19 16.55 -7.60
N MET A 141 -4.74 17.31 -6.67
CA MET A 141 -6.13 17.13 -6.23
C MET A 141 -7.09 17.14 -7.41
N ARG A 142 -6.94 18.12 -8.29
CA ARG A 142 -7.78 18.26 -9.49
C ARG A 142 -7.29 17.40 -10.65
N ASP A 143 -5.98 17.38 -10.88
CA ASP A 143 -5.42 16.79 -12.10
C ASP A 143 -5.31 15.26 -12.02
N ILE A 144 -5.02 14.70 -10.86
CA ILE A 144 -4.74 13.27 -10.68
C ILE A 144 -5.80 12.60 -9.80
N ILE A 145 -6.04 13.10 -8.59
CA ILE A 145 -6.95 12.46 -7.64
C ILE A 145 -8.40 12.59 -8.10
N GLY A 146 -8.78 13.76 -8.60
CA GLY A 146 -10.12 14.02 -9.15
C GLY A 146 -11.22 14.04 -8.10
N LEU A 147 -10.89 14.37 -6.87
CA LEU A 147 -11.81 14.53 -5.74
C LEU A 147 -11.92 16.01 -5.33
N PRO A 148 -12.97 16.38 -4.57
CA PRO A 148 -13.19 17.76 -4.13
C PRO A 148 -12.00 18.37 -3.40
N GLN A 149 -11.71 19.65 -3.67
CA GLN A 149 -10.62 20.41 -3.05
C GLN A 149 -10.77 20.50 -1.53
N GLU A 150 -11.99 20.42 -1.02
CA GLU A 150 -12.30 20.45 0.42
C GLU A 150 -11.58 19.36 1.21
N LEU A 151 -11.25 18.22 0.59
CA LEU A 151 -10.49 17.14 1.23
C LEU A 151 -9.03 17.53 1.50
N PHE A 152 -8.49 18.46 0.74
CA PHE A 152 -7.22 19.09 1.01
C PHE A 152 -7.37 20.23 2.02
N ASP A 153 -8.31 21.13 1.78
CA ASP A 153 -8.51 22.36 2.58
C ASP A 153 -8.90 22.05 4.03
N ASN A 154 -9.59 20.93 4.30
CA ASN A 154 -9.93 20.49 5.65
C ASN A 154 -8.79 19.74 6.37
N GLY A 155 -7.64 19.57 5.71
CA GLY A 155 -6.45 18.92 6.26
C GLY A 155 -6.44 17.39 6.19
N ASN A 156 -7.43 16.74 5.56
CA ASN A 156 -7.44 15.27 5.46
C ASN A 156 -6.29 14.73 4.57
N LEU A 157 -6.02 15.41 3.45
CA LEU A 157 -4.96 15.03 2.51
C LEU A 157 -3.75 15.96 2.59
N GLU A 158 -3.87 17.10 3.27
CA GLU A 158 -2.85 18.15 3.34
C GLU A 158 -1.84 17.91 4.46
N CYS A 159 -0.56 18.13 4.20
CA CYS A 159 0.50 18.27 5.19
C CYS A 159 1.55 19.25 4.66
N ASP A 160 1.89 20.28 5.44
CA ASP A 160 2.88 21.31 5.11
C ASP A 160 2.65 21.95 3.74
N GLY A 161 1.39 22.23 3.38
CA GLY A 161 1.00 22.86 2.11
C GLY A 161 1.02 21.92 0.89
N CYS A 162 1.24 20.63 1.09
CA CYS A 162 1.29 19.60 0.05
C CYS A 162 0.25 18.50 0.27
N VAL A 163 -0.12 17.79 -0.78
CA VAL A 163 -0.85 16.52 -0.65
C VAL A 163 0.13 15.46 -0.16
N ASN A 164 -0.26 14.73 0.89
CA ASN A 164 0.58 13.71 1.51
C ASN A 164 -0.17 12.37 1.52
N TYR A 165 0.30 11.41 0.71
CA TYR A 165 -0.37 10.10 0.56
C TYR A 165 -0.29 9.25 1.83
N MET A 166 0.82 9.30 2.57
CA MET A 166 0.96 8.59 3.84
C MET A 166 -0.07 9.11 4.86
N LYS A 167 -0.17 10.45 5.01
CA LYS A 167 -1.17 11.06 5.88
C LYS A 167 -2.59 10.69 5.45
N SER A 168 -2.88 10.79 4.16
CA SER A 168 -4.18 10.42 3.58
C SER A 168 -4.55 8.98 3.94
N GLY A 169 -3.62 8.05 3.79
CA GLY A 169 -3.82 6.65 4.17
C GLY A 169 -4.13 6.47 5.64
N MET A 170 -3.42 7.16 6.52
CA MET A 170 -3.70 7.13 7.97
C MET A 170 -5.03 7.75 8.34
N VAL A 171 -5.41 8.89 7.72
CA VAL A 171 -6.69 9.58 7.98
C VAL A 171 -7.87 8.70 7.64
N TYR A 172 -7.82 8.05 6.50
CA TYR A 172 -8.91 7.23 5.98
C TYR A 172 -8.89 5.76 6.45
N ALA A 173 -7.87 5.33 7.20
CA ALA A 173 -7.83 4.00 7.78
C ALA A 173 -8.84 3.87 8.94
N ASP A 174 -9.42 2.69 9.08
CA ASP A 174 -10.19 2.30 10.28
C ASP A 174 -9.23 1.90 11.41
N TYR A 175 -8.08 1.32 11.06
CA TYR A 175 -7.01 0.96 11.99
C TYR A 175 -5.64 1.13 11.35
N ILE A 176 -4.64 1.50 12.15
CA ILE A 176 -3.27 1.74 11.69
C ILE A 176 -2.34 0.77 12.39
N THR A 177 -1.40 0.20 11.66
CA THR A 177 -0.33 -0.62 12.22
C THR A 177 1.04 -0.07 11.82
N THR A 178 2.05 -0.41 12.60
CA THR A 178 3.46 -0.20 12.25
C THR A 178 4.31 -1.36 12.73
N VAL A 179 5.58 -1.38 12.37
CA VAL A 179 6.44 -2.57 12.43
C VAL A 179 7.06 -2.89 13.80
N SER A 180 6.81 -2.10 14.84
CA SER A 180 7.16 -2.48 16.21
C SER A 180 6.40 -1.65 17.26
N LYS A 181 6.29 -2.19 18.48
CA LYS A 181 5.69 -1.46 19.62
C LYS A 181 6.47 -0.20 19.96
N THR A 182 7.79 -0.26 19.90
CA THR A 182 8.67 0.88 20.13
C THR A 182 8.47 1.94 19.06
N TYR A 183 8.48 1.55 17.80
CA TYR A 183 8.28 2.48 16.68
C TYR A 183 6.90 3.16 16.72
N ALA A 184 5.85 2.45 17.13
CA ALA A 184 4.52 3.04 17.34
C ALA A 184 4.53 4.19 18.38
N GLN A 185 5.46 4.16 19.34
CA GLN A 185 5.66 5.24 20.31
C GLN A 185 6.59 6.33 19.75
N GLU A 186 7.70 5.95 19.13
CA GLU A 186 8.71 6.86 18.60
C GLU A 186 8.11 7.84 17.59
N ILE A 187 7.28 7.37 16.65
CA ILE A 187 6.64 8.21 15.62
C ILE A 187 5.67 9.28 16.20
N THR A 188 5.33 9.20 17.48
CA THR A 188 4.55 10.26 18.16
C THR A 188 5.40 11.47 18.56
N TYR A 189 6.74 11.36 18.53
CA TYR A 189 7.65 12.45 18.87
C TYR A 189 8.11 13.19 17.61
N PRO A 190 8.29 14.53 17.67
CA PRO A 190 8.66 15.34 16.50
C PRO A 190 9.92 14.85 15.78
N TYR A 191 10.91 14.34 16.50
CA TYR A 191 12.18 13.87 15.93
C TYR A 191 12.00 12.65 15.00
N PHE A 192 11.06 11.74 15.30
CA PHE A 192 10.82 10.53 14.53
C PHE A 192 9.55 10.59 13.68
N GLY A 193 8.70 11.60 13.91
CA GLY A 193 7.38 11.70 13.32
C GLY A 193 7.35 12.29 11.92
N GLU A 194 8.50 12.72 11.37
CA GLU A 194 8.65 13.19 9.99
C GLU A 194 7.54 14.18 9.60
N HIS A 195 7.24 15.16 10.46
CA HIS A 195 6.16 16.16 10.37
C HIS A 195 4.73 15.62 10.53
N LEU A 196 4.57 14.31 10.73
CA LEU A 196 3.26 13.65 10.92
C LEU A 196 2.94 13.33 12.39
N ASP A 197 3.88 13.60 13.32
CA ASP A 197 3.73 13.34 14.76
C ASP A 197 2.48 13.98 15.36
N GLY A 198 2.12 15.18 14.91
CA GLY A 198 0.91 15.88 15.33
C GLY A 198 -0.35 15.07 15.04
N TYR A 199 -0.49 14.58 13.81
CA TYR A 199 -1.62 13.73 13.44
C TYR A 199 -1.55 12.36 14.15
N ILE A 200 -0.37 11.72 14.19
CA ILE A 200 -0.18 10.41 14.82
C ILE A 200 -0.60 10.43 16.29
N ARG A 201 -0.28 11.50 17.04
CA ARG A 201 -0.75 11.66 18.41
C ARG A 201 -2.27 11.68 18.55
N THR A 202 -2.98 12.28 17.60
CA THR A 202 -4.45 12.28 17.60
C THR A 202 -5.05 10.91 17.29
N ALA A 203 -4.32 10.08 16.52
CA ALA A 203 -4.76 8.76 16.09
C ALA A 203 -4.23 7.62 17.00
N ARG A 204 -3.52 7.92 18.09
CA ARG A 204 -2.77 6.94 18.91
C ARG A 204 -3.60 5.73 19.38
N ASP A 205 -4.88 5.92 19.66
CA ASP A 205 -5.74 4.86 20.19
C ASP A 205 -6.13 3.81 19.13
N ARG A 206 -5.85 4.08 17.86
CA ARG A 206 -6.05 3.15 16.73
C ARG A 206 -4.74 2.79 16.03
N ILE A 207 -3.60 2.99 16.70
CA ILE A 207 -2.26 2.60 16.19
C ILE A 207 -1.70 1.48 17.06
N THR A 208 -1.25 0.41 16.42
CA THR A 208 -0.57 -0.72 17.10
C THR A 208 0.72 -1.10 16.37
N GLY A 209 1.78 -1.31 17.15
CA GLY A 209 3.03 -1.87 16.63
C GLY A 209 2.99 -3.41 16.61
N ILE A 210 3.19 -3.99 15.43
CA ILE A 210 3.26 -5.43 15.18
C ILE A 210 4.60 -5.74 14.54
N ILE A 211 5.40 -6.59 15.19
CA ILE A 211 6.73 -6.97 14.68
C ILE A 211 6.56 -7.83 13.44
N ASN A 212 7.35 -7.54 12.40
CA ASN A 212 7.38 -8.36 11.18
C ASN A 212 7.78 -9.80 11.51
N GLY A 213 7.21 -10.75 10.78
CA GLY A 213 7.62 -12.14 10.85
C GLY A 213 9.07 -12.32 10.40
N LEU A 214 9.73 -13.34 10.91
CA LEU A 214 11.05 -13.78 10.48
C LEU A 214 10.88 -15.12 9.74
N ASP A 215 11.54 -15.24 8.59
CA ASP A 215 11.68 -16.52 7.89
C ASP A 215 12.70 -17.38 8.62
N GLU A 216 12.22 -18.30 9.45
CA GLU A 216 13.05 -19.17 10.29
C GLU A 216 13.85 -20.20 9.50
N ASP A 217 13.46 -20.52 8.27
CA ASP A 217 14.21 -21.41 7.39
C ASP A 217 15.35 -20.65 6.71
N ALA A 218 15.09 -19.46 6.18
CA ALA A 218 16.10 -18.63 5.53
C ALA A 218 17.14 -18.04 6.52
N TYR A 219 16.72 -17.71 7.73
CA TYR A 219 17.58 -17.12 8.78
C TYR A 219 17.93 -18.12 9.89
N ASN A 220 18.02 -19.40 9.57
CA ASN A 220 18.39 -20.43 10.54
C ASN A 220 19.90 -20.50 10.72
N PRO A 221 20.46 -20.08 11.89
CA PRO A 221 21.90 -20.07 12.10
C PRO A 221 22.54 -21.47 12.12
N ALA A 222 21.75 -22.52 12.30
CA ALA A 222 22.25 -23.90 12.23
C ALA A 222 22.54 -24.36 10.80
N THR A 223 21.91 -23.75 9.80
CA THR A 223 21.99 -24.15 8.39
C THR A 223 22.42 -23.02 7.44
N ASP A 224 22.56 -21.79 7.96
CA ASP A 224 22.94 -20.62 7.16
C ASP A 224 24.38 -20.75 6.65
N THR A 225 24.56 -20.79 5.35
CA THR A 225 25.86 -20.88 4.67
C THR A 225 26.53 -19.51 4.46
N HIS A 226 25.87 -18.40 4.78
CA HIS A 226 26.40 -17.05 4.61
C HIS A 226 27.11 -16.51 5.86
N ILE A 227 26.92 -17.15 7.03
CA ILE A 227 27.62 -16.77 8.26
C ILE A 227 28.96 -17.49 8.37
N ALA A 228 29.91 -16.89 9.12
CA ALA A 228 31.26 -17.41 9.25
C ALA A 228 31.35 -18.80 9.89
N ALA A 229 30.41 -19.12 10.79
CA ALA A 229 30.23 -20.45 11.39
C ALA A 229 28.80 -20.65 11.79
N THR A 230 28.26 -21.83 11.54
CA THR A 230 26.91 -22.20 11.99
C THR A 230 26.89 -22.44 13.49
N TYR A 231 25.76 -22.12 14.13
CA TYR A 231 25.57 -22.32 15.56
C TYR A 231 24.09 -22.65 15.89
N THR A 232 23.92 -23.20 17.08
CA THR A 232 22.60 -23.46 17.70
C THR A 232 22.59 -22.83 19.09
N ALA A 233 21.43 -22.82 19.76
CA ALA A 233 21.32 -22.36 21.14
C ALA A 233 22.31 -23.10 22.09
N ASP A 234 22.54 -24.41 21.82
CA ASP A 234 23.41 -25.24 22.62
C ASP A 234 24.91 -25.05 22.36
N THR A 235 25.27 -24.58 21.16
CA THR A 235 26.67 -24.40 20.73
C THR A 235 27.12 -22.96 20.74
N PHE A 236 26.21 -22.01 20.99
CA PHE A 236 26.55 -20.58 21.10
C PHE A 236 27.28 -20.33 22.41
N PRO A 237 28.53 -19.81 22.41
CA PRO A 237 29.26 -19.50 23.65
C PRO A 237 28.52 -18.40 24.41
N ALA A 238 28.35 -18.62 25.72
CA ALA A 238 27.73 -17.69 26.65
C ALA A 238 28.57 -16.41 26.87
#